data_05972ce0e1336ea682d72b584ae9cd45
#
_entry.id   05972ce0e1336ea682d72b584ae9cd45
#
_cell.length_a   1.000
_cell.length_b   1.000
_cell.length_c   1.000
_cell.angle_alpha   90.00
_cell.angle_beta   90.00
_cell.angle_gamma   90.00
#
_symmetry.space_group_name_H-M   'P 1'
#
loop_
_entity.id
_entity.type
_entity.pdbx_description
1 polymer ?
#
loop_
_entity_poly.entity_id
_entity_poly.type
_entity_poly.pdbx_seq_one_letter_code
_entity_poly.pdbx_strand_id
1 'polypeptide(L)'
;MDITNINLRTIRERSKHLSKLVRHTPSAILSSKLISKHLDNSEIFLKLECMQFTGTFKARGALSVALEINKDKKKFGITAASAGNHAIAAAWAAQQLGLSAKVVMQSNANPFRIRAAKAEGAEIILKEPGAPTFKEAERLVTEEQRTFIHPFEGIYTSLGASGVGIELMDDIPDLDAVVVSVGGGG
;
A
#
# COMPACT_ATOMS: atom_id res chain seq x y z
N MET A 1 -11.42 -5.84 -15.04
CA MET A 1 -11.82 -4.43 -15.04
C MET A 1 -10.70 -3.66 -15.73
N ASP A 2 -11.03 -2.90 -16.75
CA ASP A 2 -10.05 -2.24 -17.61
C ASP A 2 -9.45 -1.00 -16.92
N ILE A 3 -8.16 -0.71 -17.15
CA ILE A 3 -7.41 0.48 -16.65
C ILE A 3 -8.15 1.80 -16.99
N THR A 4 -8.95 1.81 -18.06
CA THR A 4 -9.81 2.93 -18.46
C THR A 4 -10.84 3.34 -17.39
N ASN A 5 -11.06 2.53 -16.36
CA ASN A 5 -11.95 2.81 -15.25
C ASN A 5 -11.31 3.57 -14.07
N ILE A 6 -10.02 3.93 -14.14
CA ILE A 6 -9.38 4.79 -13.15
C ILE A 6 -9.62 6.25 -13.55
N ASN A 7 -10.55 6.91 -12.87
CA ASN A 7 -10.88 8.31 -13.06
C ASN A 7 -11.24 8.94 -11.71
N LEU A 8 -11.37 10.28 -11.67
CA LEU A 8 -11.59 11.01 -10.43
C LEU A 8 -12.83 10.52 -9.65
N ARG A 9 -13.89 10.15 -10.35
CA ARG A 9 -15.12 9.63 -9.73
C ARG A 9 -14.86 8.30 -9.01
N THR A 10 -14.26 7.33 -9.70
CA THR A 10 -13.99 6.00 -9.12
C THR A 10 -12.96 6.06 -8.00
N ILE A 11 -11.99 6.99 -8.09
CA ILE A 11 -11.03 7.26 -7.01
C ILE A 11 -11.75 7.84 -5.79
N ARG A 12 -12.62 8.85 -5.95
CA ARG A 12 -13.39 9.42 -4.84
C ARG A 12 -14.32 8.41 -4.17
N GLU A 13 -15.01 7.59 -4.96
CA GLU A 13 -15.85 6.52 -4.45
C GLU A 13 -15.04 5.52 -3.62
N ARG A 14 -13.85 5.12 -4.11
CA ARG A 14 -12.95 4.21 -3.38
C ARG A 14 -12.37 4.86 -2.13
N SER A 15 -11.93 6.10 -2.21
CA SER A 15 -11.43 6.86 -1.06
C SER A 15 -12.49 6.97 0.04
N LYS A 16 -13.73 7.26 -0.32
CA LYS A 16 -14.87 7.30 0.61
C LYS A 16 -15.12 5.94 1.27
N HIS A 17 -15.03 4.84 0.51
CA HIS A 17 -15.17 3.50 1.08
C HIS A 17 -14.05 3.20 2.10
N LEU A 18 -12.83 3.61 1.81
CA LEU A 18 -11.67 3.38 2.67
C LEU A 18 -11.56 4.34 3.85
N SER A 19 -12.24 5.50 3.85
CA SER A 19 -12.05 6.59 4.80
C SER A 19 -12.25 6.23 6.28
N LYS A 20 -13.02 5.17 6.56
CA LYS A 20 -13.23 4.65 7.92
C LYS A 20 -12.23 3.54 8.30
N LEU A 21 -11.43 3.08 7.34
CA LEU A 21 -10.57 1.91 7.48
C LEU A 21 -9.08 2.28 7.39
N VAL A 22 -8.77 3.42 6.80
CA VAL A 22 -7.43 4.00 6.74
C VAL A 22 -7.44 5.39 7.38
N ARG A 23 -6.26 5.89 7.75
CA ARG A 23 -6.15 7.25 8.32
C ARG A 23 -6.19 8.28 7.21
N HIS A 24 -6.92 9.37 7.44
CA HIS A 24 -6.63 10.63 6.77
C HIS A 24 -5.33 11.16 7.36
N THR A 25 -4.24 11.12 6.59
CA THR A 25 -2.93 11.54 7.11
C THR A 25 -2.78 13.06 7.04
N PRO A 26 -2.09 13.68 7.99
CA PRO A 26 -1.95 15.12 7.99
C PRO A 26 -1.08 15.63 6.84
N SER A 27 -1.42 16.82 6.36
CA SER A 27 -0.60 17.65 5.48
C SER A 27 0.03 18.75 6.33
N ALA A 28 1.35 18.79 6.45
CA ALA A 28 2.08 19.70 7.33
C ALA A 28 2.99 20.64 6.54
N ILE A 29 3.01 21.93 6.91
CA ILE A 29 3.93 22.90 6.31
C ILE A 29 5.37 22.57 6.72
N LEU A 30 6.26 22.49 5.71
CA LEU A 30 7.70 22.36 5.92
C LEU A 30 8.32 23.75 6.12
N SER A 31 8.54 24.12 7.38
CA SER A 31 9.22 25.36 7.74
C SER A 31 10.75 25.19 7.65
N SER A 32 11.32 25.49 6.48
CA SER A 32 12.77 25.45 6.27
C SER A 32 13.22 26.69 5.46
N LYS A 33 13.89 27.63 6.14
CA LYS A 33 14.44 28.83 5.51
C LYS A 33 15.41 28.50 4.34
N LEU A 34 16.18 27.42 4.47
CA LEU A 34 17.12 26.99 3.44
C LEU A 34 16.40 26.52 2.17
N ILE A 35 15.41 25.66 2.33
CA ILE A 35 14.64 25.09 1.22
C ILE A 35 13.78 26.19 0.58
N SER A 36 13.08 26.99 1.37
CA SER A 36 12.23 28.08 0.89
C SER A 36 13.02 29.08 0.03
N LYS A 37 14.24 29.43 0.45
CA LYS A 37 15.12 30.32 -0.33
C LYS A 37 15.50 29.74 -1.71
N HIS A 38 15.66 28.43 -1.83
CA HIS A 38 15.99 27.76 -3.11
C HIS A 38 14.77 27.59 -4.02
N LEU A 39 13.56 27.74 -3.48
CA LEU A 39 12.29 27.58 -4.21
C LEU A 39 11.50 28.89 -4.25
N ASP A 40 12.16 30.02 -4.40
CA ASP A 40 11.57 31.35 -4.54
C ASP A 40 10.50 31.68 -3.48
N ASN A 41 10.75 31.26 -2.24
CA ASN A 41 9.85 31.36 -1.09
C ASN A 41 8.50 30.61 -1.24
N SER A 42 8.47 29.58 -2.07
CA SER A 42 7.29 28.71 -2.18
C SER A 42 6.93 28.06 -0.85
N GLU A 43 5.65 27.91 -0.58
CA GLU A 43 5.14 27.09 0.52
C GLU A 43 5.25 25.60 0.16
N ILE A 44 5.78 24.82 1.08
CA ILE A 44 5.96 23.38 0.89
C ILE A 44 5.14 22.64 1.92
N PHE A 45 4.32 21.72 1.45
CA PHE A 45 3.54 20.83 2.29
C PHE A 45 4.08 19.41 2.20
N LEU A 46 4.12 18.71 3.33
CA LEU A 46 4.46 17.30 3.42
C LEU A 46 3.20 16.51 3.72
N LYS A 47 2.79 15.61 2.83
CA LYS A 47 1.76 14.61 3.11
C LYS A 47 2.39 13.47 3.90
N LEU A 48 2.05 13.36 5.18
CA LEU A 48 2.75 12.49 6.13
C LEU A 48 2.22 11.06 6.11
N GLU A 49 2.43 10.34 5.00
CA GLU A 49 2.06 8.91 4.87
C GLU A 49 2.85 7.97 5.82
N CYS A 50 3.91 8.46 6.46
CA CYS A 50 4.55 7.76 7.58
C CYS A 50 3.62 7.60 8.80
N MET A 51 2.55 8.39 8.90
CA MET A 51 1.53 8.30 9.95
C MET A 51 0.37 7.37 9.59
N GLN A 52 0.34 6.81 8.38
CA GLN A 52 -0.65 5.80 7.99
C GLN A 52 -0.42 4.49 8.76
N PHE A 53 -1.43 3.63 8.84
CA PHE A 53 -1.24 2.26 9.33
C PHE A 53 -0.07 1.61 8.59
N THR A 54 0.72 0.82 9.31
CA THR A 54 1.98 0.21 8.83
C THR A 54 3.10 1.20 8.44
N GLY A 55 2.93 2.50 8.73
CA GLY A 55 3.93 3.53 8.51
C GLY A 55 4.15 3.95 7.05
N THR A 56 3.24 3.58 6.14
CA THR A 56 3.35 3.92 4.72
C THR A 56 2.00 3.90 3.99
N PHE A 57 1.90 4.60 2.86
CA PHE A 57 0.74 4.60 1.97
C PHE A 57 0.33 3.20 1.46
N LYS A 58 1.22 2.21 1.51
CA LYS A 58 0.96 0.84 1.03
C LYS A 58 -0.24 0.18 1.71
N ALA A 59 -0.56 0.57 2.94
CA ALA A 59 -1.76 0.09 3.65
C ALA A 59 -3.05 0.36 2.85
N ARG A 60 -3.14 1.51 2.18
CA ARG A 60 -4.31 1.92 1.39
C ARG A 60 -4.61 0.98 0.24
N GLY A 61 -3.58 0.72 -0.59
CA GLY A 61 -3.70 -0.18 -1.74
C GLY A 61 -3.90 -1.64 -1.32
N ALA A 62 -3.16 -2.12 -0.32
CA ALA A 62 -3.29 -3.49 0.16
C ALA A 62 -4.69 -3.78 0.71
N LEU A 63 -5.23 -2.89 1.54
CA LEU A 63 -6.58 -3.04 2.07
C LEU A 63 -7.64 -2.93 0.96
N SER A 64 -7.43 -2.02 0.01
CA SER A 64 -8.30 -1.86 -1.15
C SER A 64 -8.46 -3.15 -1.96
N VAL A 65 -7.37 -3.88 -2.19
CA VAL A 65 -7.41 -5.20 -2.86
C VAL A 65 -8.08 -6.25 -1.96
N ALA A 66 -7.72 -6.31 -0.70
CA ALA A 66 -8.23 -7.33 0.22
C ALA A 66 -9.76 -7.25 0.42
N LEU A 67 -10.35 -6.06 0.35
CA LEU A 67 -11.81 -5.85 0.43
C LEU A 67 -12.57 -6.46 -0.76
N GLU A 68 -11.93 -6.60 -1.92
CA GLU A 68 -12.53 -7.14 -3.14
C GLU A 68 -12.45 -8.67 -3.25
N ILE A 69 -11.87 -9.32 -2.26
CA ILE A 69 -11.77 -10.79 -2.27
C ILE A 69 -13.18 -11.39 -2.10
N ASN A 70 -13.58 -12.19 -3.07
CA ASN A 70 -14.86 -12.89 -3.06
C ASN A 70 -15.02 -13.74 -1.79
N LYS A 71 -16.24 -13.85 -1.27
CA LYS A 71 -16.54 -14.55 0.00
C LYS A 71 -16.04 -15.98 0.03
N ASP A 72 -16.21 -16.72 -1.06
CA ASP A 72 -15.75 -18.10 -1.24
C ASP A 72 -14.21 -18.24 -1.27
N LYS A 73 -13.48 -17.19 -1.68
CA LYS A 73 -12.02 -17.15 -1.68
C LYS A 73 -11.40 -16.70 -0.35
N LYS A 74 -12.17 -16.05 0.52
CA LYS A 74 -11.65 -15.56 1.81
C LYS A 74 -11.06 -16.67 2.69
N LYS A 75 -11.60 -17.87 2.63
CA LYS A 75 -11.09 -19.04 3.38
C LYS A 75 -9.64 -19.42 3.02
N PHE A 76 -9.19 -19.12 1.81
CA PHE A 76 -7.83 -19.41 1.37
C PHE A 76 -6.82 -18.34 1.81
N GLY A 77 -7.29 -17.13 2.15
CA GLY A 77 -6.45 -16.02 2.58
C GLY A 77 -5.69 -15.35 1.43
N ILE A 78 -4.65 -14.62 1.80
CA ILE A 78 -3.84 -13.84 0.85
C ILE A 78 -2.39 -14.32 0.80
N THR A 79 -1.70 -13.93 -0.27
CA THR A 79 -0.24 -13.96 -0.36
C THR A 79 0.29 -12.68 -0.97
N ALA A 80 1.54 -12.35 -0.64
CA ALA A 80 2.29 -11.24 -1.22
C ALA A 80 3.77 -11.60 -1.30
N ALA A 81 4.48 -11.02 -2.26
CA ALA A 81 5.93 -11.14 -2.39
C ALA A 81 6.56 -9.75 -2.22
N SER A 82 7.28 -9.52 -1.12
CA SER A 82 7.95 -8.24 -0.87
C SER A 82 8.88 -8.33 0.33
N ALA A 83 10.07 -7.73 0.24
CA ALA A 83 11.00 -7.58 1.37
C ALA A 83 10.79 -6.25 2.16
N GLY A 84 9.75 -5.47 1.81
CA GLY A 84 9.60 -4.10 2.27
C GLY A 84 8.25 -3.75 2.90
N ASN A 85 7.86 -2.51 2.74
CA ASN A 85 6.63 -1.94 3.32
C ASN A 85 5.36 -2.66 2.85
N HIS A 86 5.37 -3.18 1.62
CA HIS A 86 4.23 -3.92 1.09
C HIS A 86 3.98 -5.24 1.84
N ALA A 87 5.03 -5.93 2.29
CA ALA A 87 4.91 -7.13 3.11
C ALA A 87 4.11 -6.88 4.39
N ILE A 88 4.43 -5.78 5.08
CA ILE A 88 3.75 -5.37 6.31
C ILE A 88 2.31 -4.95 6.01
N ALA A 89 2.12 -4.17 4.94
CA ALA A 89 0.79 -3.69 4.55
C ALA A 89 -0.17 -4.81 4.13
N ALA A 90 0.32 -5.82 3.40
CA ALA A 90 -0.49 -6.99 3.01
C ALA A 90 -0.87 -7.83 4.24
N ALA A 91 0.07 -8.04 5.17
CA ALA A 91 -0.19 -8.74 6.43
C ALA A 91 -1.26 -8.00 7.26
N TRP A 92 -1.10 -6.69 7.45
CA TRP A 92 -2.06 -5.84 8.15
C TRP A 92 -3.45 -5.87 7.49
N ALA A 93 -3.53 -5.72 6.16
CA ALA A 93 -4.80 -5.74 5.45
C ALA A 93 -5.55 -7.07 5.63
N ALA A 94 -4.82 -8.20 5.63
CA ALA A 94 -5.39 -9.50 5.93
C ALA A 94 -5.92 -9.57 7.36
N GLN A 95 -5.15 -9.10 8.34
CA GLN A 95 -5.55 -9.07 9.75
C GLN A 95 -6.83 -8.25 9.96
N GLN A 96 -6.96 -7.07 9.31
CA GLN A 96 -8.15 -6.23 9.40
C GLN A 96 -9.44 -6.95 8.94
N LEU A 97 -9.32 -7.94 8.08
CA LEU A 97 -10.44 -8.68 7.50
C LEU A 97 -10.56 -10.13 8.04
N GLY A 98 -9.77 -10.48 9.04
CA GLY A 98 -9.73 -11.85 9.59
C GLY A 98 -9.25 -12.90 8.59
N LEU A 99 -8.43 -12.52 7.63
CA LEU A 99 -7.89 -13.42 6.61
C LEU A 99 -6.50 -13.94 7.03
N SER A 100 -6.19 -15.18 6.66
CA SER A 100 -4.83 -15.69 6.80
C SER A 100 -3.90 -15.05 5.76
N ALA A 101 -2.66 -14.72 6.15
CA ALA A 101 -1.65 -14.17 5.26
C ALA A 101 -0.39 -15.05 5.25
N LYS A 102 0.08 -15.42 4.06
CA LYS A 102 1.42 -15.97 3.84
C LYS A 102 2.21 -14.97 3.01
N VAL A 103 3.24 -14.39 3.58
CA VAL A 103 4.05 -13.36 2.93
C VAL A 103 5.43 -13.94 2.61
N VAL A 104 5.77 -13.95 1.32
CA VAL A 104 7.07 -14.42 0.84
C VAL A 104 8.05 -13.27 0.87
N MET A 105 9.13 -13.43 1.61
CA MET A 105 10.19 -12.43 1.76
C MET A 105 11.54 -13.01 1.36
N GLN A 106 12.43 -12.15 0.90
CA GLN A 106 13.80 -12.57 0.63
C GLN A 106 14.53 -12.91 1.94
N SER A 107 15.40 -13.93 1.93
CA SER A 107 16.17 -14.38 3.11
C SER A 107 17.09 -13.30 3.69
N ASN A 108 17.52 -12.36 2.85
CA ASN A 108 18.31 -11.18 3.23
C ASN A 108 17.47 -9.93 3.59
N ALA A 109 16.16 -10.08 3.73
CA ALA A 109 15.28 -8.97 4.12
C ALA A 109 15.64 -8.43 5.50
N ASN A 110 15.44 -7.12 5.70
CA ASN A 110 15.72 -6.49 7.00
C ASN A 110 14.92 -7.20 8.12
N PRO A 111 15.59 -7.69 9.19
CA PRO A 111 14.93 -8.39 10.29
C PRO A 111 13.79 -7.60 10.95
N PHE A 112 13.88 -6.26 10.99
CA PHE A 112 12.80 -5.43 11.48
C PHE A 112 11.51 -5.62 10.66
N ARG A 113 11.62 -5.66 9.32
CA ARG A 113 10.46 -5.82 8.43
C ARG A 113 9.83 -7.21 8.54
N ILE A 114 10.68 -8.23 8.72
CA ILE A 114 10.21 -9.61 8.98
C ILE A 114 9.41 -9.65 10.28
N ARG A 115 9.96 -9.08 11.37
CA ARG A 115 9.25 -9.01 12.65
C ARG A 115 7.95 -8.20 12.56
N ALA A 116 7.96 -7.07 11.85
CA ALA A 116 6.79 -6.23 11.69
C ALA A 116 5.66 -6.95 10.94
N ALA A 117 5.97 -7.66 9.84
CA ALA A 117 4.97 -8.43 9.12
C ALA A 117 4.44 -9.63 9.94
N LYS A 118 5.29 -10.28 10.74
CA LYS A 118 4.85 -11.31 11.70
C LYS A 118 3.94 -10.74 12.79
N ALA A 119 4.23 -9.54 13.29
CA ALA A 119 3.41 -8.88 14.30
C ALA A 119 1.99 -8.57 13.79
N GLU A 120 1.84 -8.37 12.47
CA GLU A 120 0.53 -8.26 11.80
C GLU A 120 -0.12 -9.63 11.51
N GLY A 121 0.39 -10.71 12.09
CA GLY A 121 -0.22 -12.05 12.02
C GLY A 121 0.13 -12.85 10.77
N ALA A 122 1.08 -12.42 9.94
CA ALA A 122 1.46 -13.18 8.76
C ALA A 122 2.43 -14.33 9.05
N GLU A 123 2.20 -15.46 8.41
CA GLU A 123 3.22 -16.49 8.20
C GLU A 123 4.26 -16.00 7.20
N ILE A 124 5.53 -15.95 7.59
CA ILE A 124 6.61 -15.50 6.73
C ILE A 124 7.34 -16.69 6.13
N ILE A 125 7.40 -16.73 4.80
CA ILE A 125 8.15 -17.72 4.03
C ILE A 125 9.40 -17.02 3.48
N LEU A 126 10.57 -17.48 3.92
CA LEU A 126 11.84 -16.93 3.43
C LEU A 126 12.34 -17.75 2.23
N LYS A 127 12.72 -17.07 1.16
CA LYS A 127 13.30 -17.62 -0.04
C LYS A 127 14.55 -16.85 -0.46
N GLU A 128 15.40 -17.47 -1.27
CA GLU A 128 16.53 -16.78 -1.86
C GLU A 128 16.08 -15.55 -2.67
N PRO A 129 16.88 -14.47 -2.69
CA PRO A 129 16.57 -13.26 -3.44
C PRO A 129 16.32 -13.51 -4.93
N GLY A 130 15.41 -12.74 -5.52
CA GLY A 130 15.07 -12.81 -6.94
C GLY A 130 13.96 -13.80 -7.27
N ALA A 131 14.13 -14.57 -8.34
CA ALA A 131 13.11 -15.45 -8.90
C ALA A 131 12.48 -16.46 -7.91
N PRO A 132 13.22 -17.07 -6.97
CA PRO A 132 12.62 -18.01 -6.01
C PRO A 132 11.52 -17.39 -5.14
N THR A 133 11.64 -16.10 -4.79
CA THR A 133 10.61 -15.38 -4.02
C THR A 133 9.29 -15.28 -4.78
N PHE A 134 9.35 -14.94 -6.05
CA PHE A 134 8.15 -14.84 -6.90
C PHE A 134 7.54 -16.20 -7.22
N LYS A 135 8.36 -17.19 -7.53
CA LYS A 135 7.90 -18.57 -7.78
C LYS A 135 7.15 -19.16 -6.58
N GLU A 136 7.60 -18.89 -5.36
CA GLU A 136 6.89 -19.34 -4.18
C GLU A 136 5.54 -18.63 -4.03
N ALA A 137 5.46 -17.33 -4.30
CA ALA A 137 4.20 -16.61 -4.27
C ALA A 137 3.22 -17.14 -5.34
N GLU A 138 3.70 -17.46 -6.54
CA GLU A 138 2.91 -18.11 -7.60
C GLU A 138 2.42 -19.50 -7.18
N ARG A 139 3.28 -20.32 -6.53
CA ARG A 139 2.87 -21.61 -5.96
C ARG A 139 1.74 -21.45 -4.96
N LEU A 140 1.82 -20.46 -4.06
CA LEU A 140 0.77 -20.19 -3.08
C LEU A 140 -0.57 -19.77 -3.73
N VAL A 141 -0.51 -19.10 -4.87
CA VAL A 141 -1.69 -18.77 -5.67
C VAL A 141 -2.27 -20.02 -6.34
N THR A 142 -1.44 -20.84 -6.97
CA THR A 142 -1.91 -21.98 -7.77
C THR A 142 -2.32 -23.17 -6.92
N GLU A 143 -1.52 -23.53 -5.90
CA GLU A 143 -1.75 -24.73 -5.10
C GLU A 143 -2.63 -24.45 -3.86
N GLU A 144 -2.48 -23.29 -3.22
CA GLU A 144 -3.26 -22.91 -2.03
C GLU A 144 -4.42 -21.98 -2.34
N GLN A 145 -4.65 -21.61 -3.61
CA GLN A 145 -5.72 -20.72 -4.08
C GLN A 145 -5.73 -19.35 -3.40
N ARG A 146 -4.60 -18.90 -2.86
CA ARG A 146 -4.49 -17.61 -2.17
C ARG A 146 -4.64 -16.45 -3.15
N THR A 147 -5.24 -15.36 -2.69
CA THR A 147 -5.31 -14.13 -3.47
C THR A 147 -3.98 -13.39 -3.36
N PHE A 148 -3.35 -13.14 -4.51
CA PHE A 148 -2.12 -12.35 -4.56
C PHE A 148 -2.42 -10.85 -4.46
N ILE A 149 -1.78 -10.17 -3.50
CA ILE A 149 -1.81 -8.71 -3.40
C ILE A 149 -0.52 -8.18 -4.01
N HIS A 150 -0.64 -7.59 -5.22
CA HIS A 150 0.51 -7.04 -5.94
C HIS A 150 0.98 -5.72 -5.31
N PRO A 151 2.32 -5.47 -5.22
CA PRO A 151 2.85 -4.27 -4.54
C PRO A 151 2.55 -2.93 -5.24
N PHE A 152 2.24 -2.95 -6.54
CA PHE A 152 2.02 -1.74 -7.34
C PHE A 152 1.10 -1.93 -8.55
N GLU A 153 0.74 -3.13 -8.94
CA GLU A 153 -0.17 -3.38 -10.08
C GLU A 153 -1.58 -3.72 -9.61
N GLY A 154 -2.53 -3.43 -10.49
CA GLY A 154 -3.94 -3.74 -10.34
C GLY A 154 -4.78 -2.54 -9.99
N ILE A 155 -6.02 -2.56 -10.52
CA ILE A 155 -6.98 -1.44 -10.42
C ILE A 155 -7.27 -1.06 -8.96
N TYR A 156 -7.48 -2.03 -8.10
CA TYR A 156 -7.80 -1.75 -6.69
C TYR A 156 -6.59 -1.28 -5.89
N THR A 157 -5.37 -1.70 -6.26
CA THR A 157 -4.13 -1.15 -5.71
C THR A 157 -4.03 0.34 -6.05
N SER A 158 -4.22 0.70 -7.31
CA SER A 158 -4.17 2.08 -7.79
C SER A 158 -5.28 2.94 -7.18
N LEU A 159 -6.53 2.46 -7.19
CA LEU A 159 -7.66 3.18 -6.60
C LEU A 159 -7.47 3.43 -5.10
N GLY A 160 -6.91 2.46 -4.37
CA GLY A 160 -6.62 2.62 -2.93
C GLY A 160 -5.49 3.62 -2.67
N ALA A 161 -4.38 3.52 -3.41
CA ALA A 161 -3.24 4.43 -3.29
C ALA A 161 -3.60 5.87 -3.69
N SER A 162 -4.46 6.05 -4.69
CA SER A 162 -4.92 7.38 -5.17
C SER A 162 -5.67 8.19 -4.12
N GLY A 163 -6.13 7.58 -3.02
CA GLY A 163 -6.72 8.29 -1.90
C GLY A 163 -5.81 9.38 -1.31
N VAL A 164 -4.49 9.21 -1.42
CA VAL A 164 -3.51 10.25 -1.04
C VAL A 164 -3.72 11.54 -1.84
N GLY A 165 -3.95 11.41 -3.14
CA GLY A 165 -4.21 12.55 -4.02
C GLY A 165 -5.54 13.25 -3.70
N ILE A 166 -6.59 12.48 -3.37
CA ILE A 166 -7.88 13.07 -2.94
C ILE A 166 -7.70 13.87 -1.67
N GLU A 167 -7.02 13.32 -0.66
CA GLU A 167 -6.77 14.03 0.59
C GLU A 167 -5.93 15.30 0.37
N LEU A 168 -4.92 15.28 -0.52
CA LEU A 168 -4.14 16.46 -0.87
C LEU A 168 -5.01 17.55 -1.52
N MET A 169 -5.86 17.18 -2.46
CA MET A 169 -6.78 18.12 -3.12
C MET A 169 -7.79 18.75 -2.14
N ASP A 170 -8.25 17.95 -1.17
CA ASP A 170 -9.24 18.41 -0.19
C ASP A 170 -8.57 19.24 0.93
N ASP A 171 -7.33 18.92 1.35
CA ASP A 171 -6.58 19.63 2.39
C ASP A 171 -5.96 20.94 1.88
N ILE A 172 -5.51 20.96 0.61
CA ILE A 172 -4.74 22.07 0.02
C ILE A 172 -5.26 22.33 -1.39
N PRO A 173 -6.37 23.10 -1.54
CA PRO A 173 -7.06 23.25 -2.83
C PRO A 173 -6.24 23.99 -3.90
N ASP A 174 -5.30 24.86 -3.49
CA ASP A 174 -4.54 25.73 -4.40
C ASP A 174 -3.09 25.22 -4.64
N LEU A 175 -2.91 23.89 -4.74
CA LEU A 175 -1.61 23.29 -5.05
C LEU A 175 -1.20 23.56 -6.50
N ASP A 176 -0.03 24.18 -6.69
CA ASP A 176 0.57 24.39 -8.03
C ASP A 176 1.29 23.13 -8.53
N ALA A 177 1.90 22.36 -7.63
CA ALA A 177 2.69 21.17 -8.00
C ALA A 177 2.66 20.10 -6.92
N VAL A 178 2.79 18.83 -7.33
CA VAL A 178 2.95 17.69 -6.44
C VAL A 178 4.20 16.91 -6.84
N VAL A 179 5.10 16.71 -5.87
CA VAL A 179 6.30 15.89 -6.06
C VAL A 179 6.08 14.52 -5.44
N VAL A 180 6.18 13.49 -6.26
CA VAL A 180 5.93 12.10 -5.86
C VAL A 180 7.16 11.25 -6.13
N SER A 181 7.59 10.48 -5.13
CA SER A 181 8.65 9.47 -5.31
C SER A 181 8.10 8.30 -6.11
N VAL A 182 8.75 7.96 -7.22
CA VAL A 182 8.37 6.84 -8.08
C VAL A 182 9.44 5.76 -8.05
N GLY A 183 9.04 4.56 -7.62
CA GLY A 183 9.84 3.34 -7.72
C GLY A 183 9.18 2.38 -8.71
N GLY A 184 8.50 1.35 -8.20
CA GLY A 184 7.70 0.41 -9.01
C GLY A 184 6.39 0.98 -9.58
N GLY A 185 6.03 2.21 -9.30
CA GLY A 185 4.86 2.89 -9.86
C GLY A 185 3.53 2.64 -9.14
N GLY A 186 3.55 2.11 -7.91
CA GLY A 186 2.33 1.81 -7.14
C GLY A 186 1.93 2.85 -6.14
#